data_5a6e41df8b75ba50b23e98f83d6a4877
#
_entry.id   5a6e41df8b75ba50b23e98f83d6a4877
#
_cell.length_a   1.000
_cell.length_b   1.000
_cell.length_c   1.000
_cell.angle_alpha   90.00
_cell.angle_beta   90.00
_cell.angle_gamma   90.00
#
_symmetry.space_group_name_H-M   'P 1'
#
loop_
_entity.id
_entity.type
_entity.pdbx_description
1 polymer ?
#
loop_
_entity_poly.entity_id
_entity_poly.type
_entity_poly.pdbx_seq_one_letter_code
_entity_poly.pdbx_strand_id
1 'polypeptide(L)'
;MKDVKITVVRKTEHKDLSAIYENPIEHTCDLCVGDEYVSTGAQKPSGFCDSAWDCVKSFVQELANGGGNFFDGWMKNPHSAMISCNDGFRPVSFYIESID
;
A
#
# COMPACT_ATOMS: atom_id res chain seq x y z
N MET A 1 3.13 14.70 14.24
CA MET A 1 3.26 13.85 13.04
C MET A 1 2.28 14.28 11.97
N LYS A 2 2.68 14.15 10.73
CA LYS A 2 1.76 14.39 9.60
C LYS A 2 0.83 13.19 9.42
N ASP A 3 -0.38 13.45 8.96
CA ASP A 3 -1.26 12.39 8.49
C ASP A 3 -0.74 11.86 7.15
N VAL A 4 -0.98 10.59 6.90
CA VAL A 4 -0.54 9.92 5.67
C VAL A 4 -1.74 9.24 5.04
N LYS A 5 -2.03 9.57 3.77
CA LYS A 5 -3.13 8.96 3.04
C LYS A 5 -2.62 7.79 2.20
N ILE A 6 -3.33 6.69 2.27
CA ILE A 6 -3.05 5.48 1.50
C ILE A 6 -4.23 5.28 0.54
N THR A 7 -3.96 5.30 -0.76
CA THR A 7 -4.99 5.13 -1.77
C THR A 7 -4.72 3.83 -2.54
N VAL A 8 -5.76 3.01 -2.72
CA VAL A 8 -5.68 1.83 -3.56
C VAL A 8 -5.80 2.30 -5.01
N VAL A 9 -4.71 2.20 -5.78
CA VAL A 9 -4.68 2.73 -7.14
C VAL A 9 -4.77 1.67 -8.21
N ARG A 10 -4.43 0.41 -7.90
CA ARG A 10 -4.52 -0.69 -8.86
C ARG A 10 -4.56 -2.03 -8.15
N LYS A 11 -5.34 -2.97 -8.72
CA LYS A 11 -5.32 -4.38 -8.35
C LYS A 11 -4.88 -5.15 -9.58
N THR A 12 -3.83 -5.95 -9.45
CA THR A 12 -3.30 -6.75 -10.56
C THR A 12 -3.57 -8.22 -10.26
N GLU A 13 -3.80 -9.02 -11.30
CA GLU A 13 -3.95 -10.45 -11.15
C GLU A 13 -3.07 -11.17 -12.17
N HIS A 14 -2.21 -12.04 -11.69
CA HIS A 14 -1.36 -12.88 -12.52
C HIS A 14 -2.01 -14.26 -12.66
N LYS A 15 -3.00 -14.37 -13.54
CA LYS A 15 -3.83 -15.59 -13.70
C LYS A 15 -3.00 -16.82 -14.06
N ASP A 16 -1.97 -16.66 -14.87
CA ASP A 16 -1.09 -17.73 -15.27
C ASP A 16 -0.32 -18.30 -14.06
N LEU A 17 0.19 -17.44 -13.19
CA LEU A 17 0.91 -17.87 -12.00
C LEU A 17 -0.02 -18.56 -11.01
N SER A 18 -1.23 -18.04 -10.84
CA SER A 18 -2.24 -18.63 -9.97
C SER A 18 -2.61 -20.04 -10.46
N ALA A 19 -2.76 -20.21 -11.76
CA ALA A 19 -3.14 -21.50 -12.34
C ALA A 19 -2.04 -22.56 -12.14
N ILE A 20 -0.78 -22.16 -12.12
CA ILE A 20 0.36 -23.08 -12.01
C ILE A 20 0.70 -23.40 -10.55
N TYR A 21 0.67 -22.40 -9.68
CA TYR A 21 1.28 -22.49 -8.34
C TYR A 21 0.31 -22.39 -7.18
N GLU A 22 -0.85 -21.78 -7.35
CA GLU A 22 -1.74 -21.49 -6.25
C GLU A 22 -2.80 -22.57 -6.05
N ASN A 23 -3.02 -22.97 -4.80
CA ASN A 23 -4.17 -23.80 -4.47
C ASN A 23 -5.45 -23.00 -4.63
N PRO A 24 -6.59 -23.64 -4.96
CA PRO A 24 -7.87 -22.92 -5.03
C PRO A 24 -8.18 -22.18 -3.74
N ILE A 25 -8.62 -20.93 -3.87
CA ILE A 25 -9.01 -20.11 -2.72
C ILE A 25 -10.46 -19.65 -2.90
N GLU A 26 -11.17 -19.54 -1.78
CA GLU A 26 -12.57 -19.13 -1.79
C GLU A 26 -12.73 -17.61 -1.67
N HIS A 27 -11.71 -16.96 -1.16
CA HIS A 27 -11.81 -15.53 -0.81
C HIS A 27 -10.55 -14.80 -1.23
N THR A 28 -10.72 -13.65 -1.86
CA THR A 28 -9.63 -12.76 -2.25
C THR A 28 -9.70 -11.47 -1.45
N CYS A 29 -8.75 -10.58 -1.69
CA CYS A 29 -8.66 -9.29 -1.02
C CYS A 29 -9.90 -8.43 -1.27
N ASP A 30 -10.46 -7.82 -0.21
CA ASP A 30 -11.66 -6.99 -0.28
C ASP A 30 -11.37 -5.54 -0.68
N LEU A 31 -10.10 -5.15 -0.78
CA LEU A 31 -9.75 -3.78 -1.15
C LEU A 31 -10.22 -3.46 -2.57
N CYS A 32 -10.74 -2.27 -2.77
CA CYS A 32 -11.24 -1.81 -4.08
C CYS A 32 -10.43 -0.62 -4.55
N VAL A 33 -10.17 -0.56 -5.86
CA VAL A 33 -9.51 0.61 -6.46
C VAL A 33 -10.33 1.86 -6.14
N GLY A 34 -9.64 2.88 -5.66
CA GLY A 34 -10.26 4.13 -5.21
C GLY A 34 -10.47 4.22 -3.70
N ASP A 35 -10.34 3.12 -2.96
CA ASP A 35 -10.43 3.15 -1.51
C ASP A 35 -9.31 4.02 -0.95
N GLU A 36 -9.65 4.84 0.06
CA GLU A 36 -8.69 5.71 0.73
C GLU A 36 -8.70 5.45 2.22
N TYR A 37 -7.51 5.47 2.81
CA TYR A 37 -7.31 5.29 4.25
C TYR A 37 -6.37 6.39 4.73
N VAL A 38 -6.61 6.89 5.95
CA VAL A 38 -5.73 7.90 6.55
C VAL A 38 -5.08 7.31 7.80
N SER A 39 -3.76 7.30 7.81
CA SER A 39 -2.98 6.92 8.98
C SER A 39 -2.69 8.17 9.80
N THR A 40 -3.12 8.16 11.06
CA THR A 40 -2.86 9.22 12.01
C THR A 40 -1.89 8.70 13.05
N GLY A 41 -0.85 9.47 13.36
CA GLY A 41 0.18 9.05 14.30
C GLY A 41 0.94 7.81 13.83
N ALA A 42 1.07 7.62 12.54
CA ALA A 42 1.74 6.48 11.92
C ALA A 42 1.13 5.13 12.31
N GLN A 43 -0.15 5.10 12.64
CA GLN A 43 -0.87 3.90 13.06
C GLN A 43 -1.64 3.29 11.89
N LYS A 44 -1.86 1.97 11.95
CA LYS A 44 -2.64 1.30 10.91
C LYS A 44 -4.06 1.85 10.91
N PRO A 45 -4.57 2.31 9.75
CA PRO A 45 -5.96 2.77 9.65
C PRO A 45 -6.94 1.63 9.95
N SER A 46 -8.09 1.98 10.51
CA SER A 46 -9.16 1.03 10.79
C SER A 46 -9.61 0.35 9.49
N GLY A 47 -9.73 -0.96 9.51
CA GLY A 47 -10.19 -1.74 8.36
C GLY A 47 -9.14 -2.00 7.29
N PHE A 48 -7.91 -1.52 7.48
CA PHE A 48 -6.84 -1.76 6.52
C PHE A 48 -6.28 -3.17 6.69
N CYS A 49 -5.89 -3.80 5.58
CA CYS A 49 -5.36 -5.16 5.57
C CYS A 49 -4.04 -5.26 6.33
N ASP A 50 -3.94 -6.23 7.26
CA ASP A 50 -2.73 -6.40 8.08
C ASP A 50 -1.50 -6.74 7.25
N SER A 51 -1.65 -7.62 6.26
CA SER A 51 -0.53 -8.00 5.38
C SER A 51 -0.02 -6.82 4.58
N ALA A 52 -0.94 -6.00 4.06
CA ALA A 52 -0.57 -4.80 3.31
C ALA A 52 0.09 -3.79 4.24
N TRP A 53 -0.40 -3.67 5.47
CA TRP A 53 0.20 -2.77 6.45
C TRP A 53 1.67 -3.11 6.71
N ASP A 54 1.99 -4.40 6.82
CA ASP A 54 3.39 -4.84 7.00
C ASP A 54 4.29 -4.39 5.84
N CYS A 55 3.73 -4.25 4.64
CA CYS A 55 4.49 -3.79 3.48
C CYS A 55 4.66 -2.28 3.44
N VAL A 56 3.69 -1.51 3.95
CA VAL A 56 3.68 -0.05 3.79
C VAL A 56 4.10 0.71 5.04
N LYS A 57 4.07 0.08 6.21
CA LYS A 57 4.21 0.80 7.49
C LYS A 57 5.50 1.59 7.63
N SER A 58 6.63 1.09 7.14
CA SER A 58 7.90 1.82 7.25
C SER A 58 7.88 3.11 6.43
N PHE A 59 7.23 3.07 5.26
CA PHE A 59 7.06 4.26 4.41
C PHE A 59 6.11 5.26 5.06
N VAL A 60 5.03 4.75 5.66
CA VAL A 60 4.08 5.60 6.39
C VAL A 60 4.78 6.30 7.55
N GLN A 61 5.59 5.58 8.33
CA GLN A 61 6.31 6.14 9.46
C GLN A 61 7.28 7.25 9.02
N GLU A 62 8.02 7.02 7.94
CA GLU A 62 8.95 8.00 7.40
C GLU A 62 8.20 9.28 6.97
N LEU A 63 7.11 9.12 6.24
CA LEU A 63 6.31 10.26 5.78
C LEU A 63 5.66 11.00 6.94
N ALA A 64 5.15 10.27 7.94
CA ALA A 64 4.51 10.87 9.11
C ALA A 64 5.49 11.75 9.88
N ASN A 65 6.76 11.39 9.89
CA ASN A 65 7.81 12.15 10.57
C ASN A 65 8.42 13.25 9.70
N GLY A 66 7.82 13.54 8.54
CA GLY A 66 8.26 14.63 7.66
C GLY A 66 9.31 14.21 6.64
N GLY A 67 9.64 12.93 6.58
CA GLY A 67 10.62 12.41 5.62
C GLY A 67 10.04 12.22 4.23
N GLY A 68 10.80 11.55 3.38
CA GLY A 68 10.41 11.31 2.01
C GLY A 68 11.64 11.09 1.13
N ASN A 69 11.49 11.47 -0.14
CA ASN A 69 12.55 11.35 -1.14
C ASN A 69 13.14 9.93 -1.19
N PHE A 70 12.25 8.93 -1.16
CA PHE A 70 12.66 7.52 -1.18
C PHE A 70 13.46 7.23 -2.46
N PHE A 71 14.51 6.45 -2.31
CA PHE A 71 15.38 6.04 -3.42
C PHE A 71 15.93 7.22 -4.21
N ASP A 72 16.10 8.38 -3.55
CA ASP A 72 16.75 9.56 -4.10
C ASP A 72 16.16 9.98 -5.45
N GLY A 73 14.94 10.50 -5.39
CA GLY A 73 14.26 11.05 -6.57
C GLY A 73 13.36 10.07 -7.31
N TRP A 74 12.97 9.00 -6.66
CA TRP A 74 12.10 7.99 -7.26
C TRP A 74 10.73 8.53 -7.63
N MET A 75 10.06 9.25 -6.71
CA MET A 75 8.71 9.72 -6.90
C MET A 75 8.68 11.19 -7.36
N LYS A 76 7.73 11.51 -8.25
CA LYS A 76 7.52 12.91 -8.66
C LYS A 76 7.19 13.80 -7.46
N ASN A 77 6.32 13.29 -6.56
CA ASN A 77 6.07 13.94 -5.26
C ASN A 77 7.07 13.34 -4.27
N PRO A 78 8.04 14.13 -3.76
CA PRO A 78 9.06 13.58 -2.85
C PRO A 78 8.48 13.10 -1.51
N HIS A 79 7.25 13.52 -1.19
CA HIS A 79 6.57 13.10 0.05
C HIS A 79 5.54 12.02 -0.24
N SER A 80 5.89 11.07 -1.08
CA SER A 80 5.01 9.96 -1.46
C SER A 80 5.81 8.71 -1.78
N ALA A 81 5.10 7.59 -1.90
CA ALA A 81 5.67 6.31 -2.31
C ALA A 81 4.61 5.47 -3.03
N MET A 82 5.04 4.62 -3.94
CA MET A 82 4.17 3.65 -4.59
C MET A 82 4.60 2.27 -4.13
N ILE A 83 3.80 1.64 -3.27
CA ILE A 83 4.16 0.37 -2.64
C ILE A 83 3.07 -0.66 -2.92
N SER A 84 3.47 -1.89 -3.17
CA SER A 84 2.57 -3.01 -3.37
C SER A 84 2.50 -3.88 -2.12
N CYS A 85 1.36 -4.56 -1.92
CA CYS A 85 1.32 -5.64 -0.95
C CYS A 85 2.16 -6.82 -1.46
N ASN A 86 2.40 -7.81 -0.59
CA ASN A 86 3.32 -8.90 -0.88
C ASN A 86 2.66 -10.13 -1.52
N ASP A 87 1.41 -10.02 -1.98
CA ASP A 87 0.76 -11.12 -2.68
C ASP A 87 1.30 -11.19 -4.12
N GLY A 88 2.04 -12.24 -4.42
CA GLY A 88 2.64 -12.42 -5.75
C GLY A 88 1.65 -12.78 -6.84
N PHE A 89 0.45 -13.24 -6.49
CA PHE A 89 -0.58 -13.61 -7.46
C PHE A 89 -1.53 -12.45 -7.75
N ARG A 90 -1.90 -11.68 -6.71
CA ARG A 90 -2.86 -10.58 -6.82
C ARG A 90 -2.34 -9.34 -6.08
N PRO A 91 -1.23 -8.74 -6.55
CA PRO A 91 -0.68 -7.57 -5.86
C PRO A 91 -1.62 -6.37 -5.95
N VAL A 92 -1.72 -5.65 -4.85
CA VAL A 92 -2.47 -4.40 -4.76
C VAL A 92 -1.48 -3.27 -4.64
N SER A 93 -1.60 -2.25 -5.49
CA SER A 93 -0.71 -1.10 -5.49
C SER A 93 -1.33 0.04 -4.71
N PHE A 94 -0.54 0.63 -3.81
CA PHE A 94 -0.96 1.73 -2.95
C PHE A 94 -0.12 2.97 -3.25
N TYR A 95 -0.80 4.09 -3.45
CA TYR A 95 -0.13 5.39 -3.48
C TYR A 95 -0.21 5.98 -2.07
N ILE A 96 0.94 6.26 -1.48
CA ILE A 96 1.06 6.70 -0.10
C ILE A 96 1.63 8.10 -0.12
N GLU A 97 0.96 9.07 0.54
CA GLU A 97 1.42 10.46 0.55
C GLU A 97 1.13 11.11 1.89
N SER A 98 2.02 12.01 2.32
CA SER A 98 1.74 12.84 3.47
C SER A 98 0.77 13.96 3.06
N ILE A 99 -0.24 14.24 3.89
CA ILE A 99 -1.31 15.17 3.53
C ILE A 99 -1.44 16.33 4.49
N ASP A 100 -0.62 16.47 5.47
CA ASP A 100 -0.66 17.57 6.29
C ASP A 100 -0.09 18.12 7.28
#